data_a3018bbb0bd7d1e75d9cd913ccdbfca2
#
_entry.id   a3018bbb0bd7d1e75d9cd913ccdbfca2
#
_cell.length_a   1.000
_cell.length_b   1.000
_cell.length_c   1.000
_cell.angle_alpha   90.00
_cell.angle_beta   90.00
_cell.angle_gamma   90.00
#
_symmetry.space_group_name_H-M   'P 1'
#
loop_
_entity.id
_entity.type
_entity.pdbx_description
1 polymer ?
#
loop_
_entity_poly.entity_id
_entity_poly.type
_entity_poly.pdbx_seq_one_letter_code
_entity_poly.pdbx_strand_id
1 'polypeptide(L)'
;MCGFLVVGSSELELQVFNDALNQAAYRGPDHQHVSINNGITWGFNRLSIMDLSSKGNQPFVYKDCVLVCNGEVYNYHSLKAMLETDYTFKSGSDCEVLIPLYHKYGIEILCKFLDAEFAMVIYDAKKDKILAARDPMGIRPMFYGYHKEDGKICFASEAKGLFPLCQEIMPFPPGHYYEDGKFICYNDLSNPK
;
A
#
# COMPACT_ATOMS: atom_id res chain seq x y z
N MET A 1 3.30 -3.34 13.97
CA MET A 1 2.55 -3.03 12.74
C MET A 1 3.48 -2.34 11.77
N CYS A 2 3.47 -2.72 10.50
CA CYS A 2 4.30 -2.08 9.49
C CYS A 2 3.94 -0.61 9.25
N GLY A 3 4.79 0.11 8.51
CA GLY A 3 4.52 1.47 8.07
C GLY A 3 5.06 1.68 6.66
N PHE A 4 4.39 2.50 5.88
CA PHE A 4 4.84 2.87 4.54
C PHE A 4 4.74 4.37 4.30
N LEU A 5 5.53 4.83 3.33
CA LEU A 5 5.46 6.14 2.71
C LEU A 5 5.63 5.96 1.20
N VAL A 6 4.69 6.47 0.41
CA VAL A 6 4.71 6.42 -1.06
C VAL A 6 4.53 7.83 -1.60
N VAL A 7 5.47 8.28 -2.42
CA VAL A 7 5.45 9.62 -3.00
C VAL A 7 5.46 9.51 -4.51
N GLY A 8 4.39 9.98 -5.14
CA GLY A 8 4.19 9.94 -6.59
C GLY A 8 5.00 10.97 -7.38
N SER A 9 5.78 11.81 -6.70
CA SER A 9 6.58 12.86 -7.34
C SER A 9 7.97 12.37 -7.73
N SER A 10 8.44 12.81 -8.90
CA SER A 10 9.83 12.66 -9.35
C SER A 10 10.74 13.80 -8.86
N GLU A 11 10.17 14.88 -8.32
CA GLU A 11 10.89 16.07 -7.83
C GLU A 11 11.16 15.99 -6.32
N LEU A 12 11.55 14.81 -5.85
CA LEU A 12 11.69 14.50 -4.44
C LEU A 12 13.16 14.42 -4.03
N GLU A 13 13.53 15.19 -3.02
CA GLU A 13 14.83 15.02 -2.35
C GLU A 13 14.80 13.76 -1.48
N LEU A 14 15.66 12.77 -1.79
CA LEU A 14 15.71 11.51 -1.06
C LEU A 14 16.02 11.67 0.43
N GLN A 15 16.77 12.70 0.82
CA GLN A 15 17.04 12.97 2.24
C GLN A 15 15.74 13.32 2.97
N VAL A 16 14.93 14.21 2.40
CA VAL A 16 13.63 14.60 2.97
C VAL A 16 12.68 13.40 3.07
N PHE A 17 12.68 12.54 2.04
CA PHE A 17 11.90 11.31 2.06
C PHE A 17 12.35 10.35 3.18
N ASN A 18 13.66 10.14 3.32
CA ASN A 18 14.21 9.25 4.35
C ASN A 18 13.91 9.76 5.75
N ASP A 19 14.03 11.06 5.98
CA ASP A 19 13.70 11.68 7.27
C ASP A 19 12.21 11.54 7.60
N ALA A 20 11.34 11.70 6.59
CA ALA A 20 9.91 11.51 6.70
C ALA A 20 9.54 10.03 7.02
N LEU A 21 10.15 9.07 6.31
CA LEU A 21 9.95 7.64 6.55
C LEU A 21 10.43 7.23 7.95
N ASN A 22 11.55 7.78 8.40
CA ASN A 22 12.14 7.51 9.72
C ASN A 22 11.23 7.94 10.88
N GLN A 23 10.35 8.92 10.69
CA GLN A 23 9.38 9.30 11.72
C GLN A 23 8.42 8.16 12.08
N ALA A 24 8.22 7.21 11.17
CA ALA A 24 7.38 6.02 11.39
C ALA A 24 8.20 4.72 11.57
N ALA A 25 9.53 4.78 11.78
CA ALA A 25 10.40 3.60 11.92
C ALA A 25 10.00 2.69 13.07
N TYR A 26 9.48 3.23 14.18
CA TYR A 26 9.00 2.46 15.32
C TYR A 26 7.83 1.50 15.00
N ARG A 27 7.12 1.71 13.88
CA ARG A 27 6.05 0.80 13.43
C ARG A 27 6.59 -0.52 12.90
N GLY A 28 7.79 -0.48 12.31
CA GLY A 28 8.43 -1.65 11.71
C GLY A 28 9.94 -1.59 11.87
N PRO A 29 10.45 -1.96 13.06
CA PRO A 29 11.88 -1.80 13.38
C PRO A 29 12.78 -2.87 12.77
N ASP A 30 12.21 -3.95 12.19
CA ASP A 30 13.00 -5.11 11.77
C ASP A 30 13.72 -4.91 10.44
N HIS A 31 13.11 -4.14 9.53
CA HIS A 31 13.70 -3.84 8.22
C HIS A 31 13.09 -2.57 7.63
N GLN A 32 13.96 -1.72 7.09
CA GLN A 32 13.55 -0.56 6.32
C GLN A 32 14.03 -0.71 4.88
N HIS A 33 13.17 -0.40 3.92
CA HIS A 33 13.47 -0.42 2.50
C HIS A 33 13.03 0.87 1.83
N VAL A 34 13.88 1.38 0.94
CA VAL A 34 13.55 2.51 0.05
C VAL A 34 13.91 2.12 -1.37
N SER A 35 13.00 2.36 -2.30
CA SER A 35 13.24 2.13 -3.73
C SER A 35 12.53 3.18 -4.57
N ILE A 36 13.00 3.39 -5.79
CA ILE A 36 12.38 4.26 -6.78
C ILE A 36 12.00 3.40 -7.98
N ASN A 37 10.73 3.42 -8.34
CA ASN A 37 10.20 2.70 -9.49
C ASN A 37 9.31 3.64 -10.31
N ASN A 38 9.66 3.86 -11.57
CA ASN A 38 8.91 4.71 -12.51
C ASN A 38 8.58 6.12 -11.97
N GLY A 39 9.55 6.76 -11.30
CA GLY A 39 9.38 8.11 -10.73
C GLY A 39 8.57 8.15 -9.43
N ILE A 40 8.16 7.00 -8.90
CA ILE A 40 7.51 6.89 -7.58
C ILE A 40 8.53 6.39 -6.57
N THR A 41 8.61 7.05 -5.43
CA THR A 41 9.47 6.64 -4.31
C THR A 41 8.66 5.86 -3.28
N TRP A 42 9.15 4.67 -2.94
CA TRP A 42 8.55 3.70 -2.03
C TRP A 42 9.40 3.57 -0.78
N GLY A 43 8.79 3.75 0.38
CA GLY A 43 9.39 3.49 1.67
C GLY A 43 8.56 2.49 2.46
N PHE A 44 9.20 1.51 3.08
CA PHE A 44 8.54 0.51 3.90
C PHE A 44 9.34 0.21 5.16
N ASN A 45 8.69 0.33 6.31
CA ASN A 45 9.18 -0.08 7.63
C ASN A 45 8.49 -1.37 8.02
N ARG A 46 9.23 -2.47 8.10
CA ARG A 46 8.67 -3.81 8.34
C ARG A 46 8.73 -4.20 9.80
N LEU A 47 7.61 -4.70 10.31
CA LEU A 47 7.53 -5.58 11.47
C LEU A 47 7.28 -7.01 10.96
N SER A 48 8.23 -7.92 11.17
CA SER A 48 8.18 -9.29 10.65
C SER A 48 7.31 -10.16 11.55
N ILE A 49 6.14 -10.59 11.07
CA ILE A 49 5.17 -11.41 11.80
C ILE A 49 4.94 -12.74 11.09
N MET A 50 4.37 -12.72 9.87
CA MET A 50 3.99 -13.93 9.13
C MET A 50 5.17 -14.63 8.46
N ASP A 51 6.13 -13.88 7.95
CA ASP A 51 7.37 -14.41 7.34
C ASP A 51 8.57 -13.70 7.98
N LEU A 52 9.41 -14.44 8.68
CA LEU A 52 10.60 -13.87 9.34
C LEU A 52 11.79 -13.72 8.38
N SER A 53 11.70 -14.26 7.17
CA SER A 53 12.75 -14.17 6.17
C SER A 53 12.69 -12.84 5.39
N SER A 54 13.77 -12.53 4.67
CA SER A 54 13.82 -11.37 3.77
C SER A 54 12.86 -11.49 2.57
N LYS A 55 12.30 -12.68 2.30
CA LYS A 55 11.33 -12.88 1.21
C LYS A 55 10.01 -12.17 1.47
N GLY A 56 9.65 -11.94 2.74
CA GLY A 56 8.47 -11.15 3.12
C GLY A 56 8.72 -9.64 3.12
N ASN A 57 9.89 -9.15 2.70
CA ASN A 57 10.16 -7.72 2.58
C ASN A 57 9.33 -7.10 1.45
N GLN A 58 8.87 -5.87 1.69
CA GLN A 58 8.11 -5.10 0.71
C GLN A 58 8.95 -3.91 0.21
N PRO A 59 8.64 -3.37 -1.00
CA PRO A 59 7.47 -3.65 -1.82
C PRO A 59 7.51 -5.00 -2.51
N PHE A 60 6.33 -5.62 -2.69
CA PHE A 60 6.18 -6.76 -3.59
C PHE A 60 6.14 -6.28 -5.04
N VAL A 61 6.80 -7.02 -5.92
CA VAL A 61 6.86 -6.70 -7.35
C VAL A 61 6.41 -7.92 -8.16
N TYR A 62 5.45 -7.71 -9.04
CA TYR A 62 4.97 -8.72 -9.98
C TYR A 62 4.61 -8.12 -11.33
N LYS A 63 5.30 -8.57 -12.39
CA LYS A 63 5.20 -7.99 -13.73
C LYS A 63 5.41 -6.46 -13.67
N ASP A 64 4.42 -5.70 -14.13
CA ASP A 64 4.45 -4.25 -14.17
C ASP A 64 3.85 -3.58 -12.90
N CYS A 65 3.60 -4.37 -11.84
CA CYS A 65 2.97 -3.89 -10.62
C CYS A 65 3.93 -3.88 -9.44
N VAL A 66 3.85 -2.83 -8.62
CA VAL A 66 4.54 -2.66 -7.34
C VAL A 66 3.50 -2.44 -6.25
N LEU A 67 3.63 -3.11 -5.09
CA LEU A 67 2.67 -3.04 -3.99
C LEU A 67 3.37 -2.91 -2.64
N VAL A 68 2.85 -2.01 -1.79
CA VAL A 68 3.09 -2.01 -0.35
C VAL A 68 1.77 -2.14 0.39
N CYS A 69 1.79 -2.91 1.49
CA CYS A 69 0.62 -3.12 2.34
C CYS A 69 1.03 -3.19 3.81
N ASN A 70 0.37 -2.39 4.65
CA ASN A 70 0.31 -2.59 6.08
C ASN A 70 -1.02 -3.25 6.38
N GLY A 71 -1.03 -4.57 6.62
CA GLY A 71 -2.28 -5.31 6.79
C GLY A 71 -2.06 -6.73 7.26
N GLU A 72 -3.19 -7.42 7.42
CA GLU A 72 -3.29 -8.85 7.66
C GLU A 72 -4.48 -9.40 6.87
N VAL A 73 -4.22 -10.39 6.00
CA VAL A 73 -5.22 -10.99 5.12
C VAL A 73 -5.63 -12.34 5.70
N TYR A 74 -6.79 -12.38 6.35
CA TYR A 74 -7.25 -13.57 7.10
C TYR A 74 -7.60 -14.75 6.18
N ASN A 75 -8.14 -14.47 5.01
CA ASN A 75 -8.50 -15.49 4.02
C ASN A 75 -7.39 -15.79 2.99
N TYR A 76 -6.12 -15.44 3.28
CA TYR A 76 -5.01 -15.58 2.33
C TYR A 76 -4.79 -17.01 1.83
N HIS A 77 -5.06 -18.03 2.64
CA HIS A 77 -4.94 -19.43 2.21
C HIS A 77 -5.87 -19.77 1.04
N SER A 78 -7.12 -19.33 1.11
CA SER A 78 -8.10 -19.54 0.04
C SER A 78 -7.74 -18.76 -1.21
N LEU A 79 -7.29 -17.51 -1.04
CA LEU A 79 -6.83 -16.66 -2.14
C LEU A 79 -5.57 -17.24 -2.81
N LYS A 80 -4.63 -17.76 -2.01
CA LYS A 80 -3.44 -18.43 -2.50
C LYS A 80 -3.78 -19.63 -3.36
N ALA A 81 -4.64 -20.53 -2.88
CA ALA A 81 -5.10 -21.71 -3.63
C ALA A 81 -5.77 -21.32 -4.97
N MET A 82 -6.51 -20.20 -5.01
CA MET A 82 -7.15 -19.70 -6.22
C MET A 82 -6.14 -19.13 -7.25
N LEU A 83 -4.96 -18.69 -6.79
CA LEU A 83 -3.97 -17.98 -7.60
C LEU A 83 -2.75 -18.82 -7.98
N GLU A 84 -2.49 -19.96 -7.32
CA GLU A 84 -1.27 -20.74 -7.49
C GLU A 84 -1.10 -21.37 -8.88
N THR A 85 -2.16 -21.43 -9.68
CA THR A 85 -2.06 -21.84 -11.09
C THR A 85 -1.43 -20.76 -11.97
N ASP A 86 -1.56 -19.50 -11.61
CA ASP A 86 -1.12 -18.34 -12.39
C ASP A 86 0.08 -17.60 -11.77
N TYR A 87 0.35 -17.88 -10.49
CA TYR A 87 1.38 -17.19 -9.72
C TYR A 87 2.15 -18.13 -8.80
N THR A 88 3.49 -18.02 -8.83
CA THR A 88 4.35 -18.74 -7.88
C THR A 88 4.68 -17.83 -6.70
N PHE A 89 4.15 -18.16 -5.52
CA PHE A 89 4.42 -17.44 -4.29
C PHE A 89 5.88 -17.60 -3.85
N LYS A 90 6.51 -16.50 -3.46
CA LYS A 90 7.93 -16.43 -3.13
C LYS A 90 8.18 -16.32 -1.63
N SER A 91 7.17 -15.87 -0.88
CA SER A 91 7.24 -15.64 0.57
C SER A 91 6.16 -16.39 1.33
N GLY A 92 6.29 -16.38 2.65
CA GLY A 92 5.25 -16.81 3.59
C GLY A 92 4.33 -15.66 4.02
N SER A 93 4.45 -14.46 3.43
CA SER A 93 3.60 -13.33 3.76
C SER A 93 2.19 -13.50 3.21
N ASP A 94 1.21 -13.26 4.05
CA ASP A 94 -0.20 -13.21 3.69
C ASP A 94 -0.50 -12.08 2.69
N CYS A 95 0.18 -10.94 2.81
CA CYS A 95 0.02 -9.80 1.92
C CYS A 95 0.53 -10.03 0.49
N GLU A 96 1.33 -11.08 0.23
CA GLU A 96 1.80 -11.37 -1.13
C GLU A 96 0.65 -11.71 -2.09
N VAL A 97 -0.47 -12.23 -1.58
CA VAL A 97 -1.65 -12.58 -2.42
C VAL A 97 -2.28 -11.36 -3.10
N LEU A 98 -2.07 -10.17 -2.54
CA LEU A 98 -2.71 -8.94 -3.02
C LEU A 98 -2.26 -8.56 -4.43
N ILE A 99 -0.96 -8.72 -4.76
CA ILE A 99 -0.45 -8.27 -6.05
C ILE A 99 -0.91 -9.17 -7.22
N PRO A 100 -0.85 -10.50 -7.17
CA PRO A 100 -1.42 -11.33 -8.21
C PRO A 100 -2.95 -11.23 -8.28
N LEU A 101 -3.64 -11.00 -7.14
CA LEU A 101 -5.09 -10.80 -7.12
C LEU A 101 -5.47 -9.51 -7.86
N TYR A 102 -4.77 -8.39 -7.59
CA TYR A 102 -4.94 -7.14 -8.33
C TYR A 102 -4.70 -7.33 -9.83
N HIS A 103 -3.58 -7.99 -10.17
CA HIS A 103 -3.22 -8.19 -11.57
C HIS A 103 -4.28 -8.96 -12.35
N LYS A 104 -4.96 -9.91 -11.70
CA LYS A 104 -5.97 -10.79 -12.32
C LYS A 104 -7.36 -10.12 -12.38
N TYR A 105 -7.76 -9.39 -11.35
CA TYR A 105 -9.15 -8.95 -11.18
C TYR A 105 -9.32 -7.43 -11.04
N GLY A 106 -8.24 -6.66 -10.86
CA GLY A 106 -8.31 -5.22 -10.60
C GLY A 106 -8.62 -4.86 -9.15
N ILE A 107 -8.59 -3.54 -8.86
CA ILE A 107 -8.65 -3.03 -7.47
C ILE A 107 -10.02 -3.25 -6.83
N GLU A 108 -11.12 -3.05 -7.57
CA GLU A 108 -12.48 -3.18 -7.04
C GLU A 108 -12.77 -4.61 -6.58
N ILE A 109 -12.47 -5.59 -7.43
CA ILE A 109 -12.70 -7.02 -7.13
C ILE A 109 -11.75 -7.49 -6.05
N LEU A 110 -10.47 -7.06 -6.07
CA LEU A 110 -9.54 -7.31 -4.99
C LEU A 110 -10.14 -6.90 -3.65
N CYS A 111 -10.59 -5.66 -3.51
CA CYS A 111 -11.16 -5.15 -2.26
C CYS A 111 -12.38 -5.93 -1.78
N LYS A 112 -13.20 -6.45 -2.70
CA LYS A 112 -14.40 -7.25 -2.38
C LYS A 112 -14.08 -8.69 -1.96
N PHE A 113 -12.94 -9.24 -2.40
CA PHE A 113 -12.53 -10.60 -2.05
C PHE A 113 -11.83 -10.69 -0.70
N LEU A 114 -11.34 -9.56 -0.16
CA LEU A 114 -10.56 -9.57 1.06
C LEU A 114 -11.43 -9.70 2.31
N ASP A 115 -11.12 -10.68 3.13
CA ASP A 115 -11.37 -10.68 4.56
C ASP A 115 -10.06 -10.29 5.24
N ALA A 116 -9.93 -8.98 5.54
CA ALA A 116 -8.64 -8.40 5.91
C ALA A 116 -8.79 -7.06 6.63
N GLU A 117 -7.80 -6.72 7.44
CA GLU A 117 -7.53 -5.35 7.84
C GLU A 117 -6.29 -4.84 7.08
N PHE A 118 -6.43 -3.75 6.34
CA PHE A 118 -5.37 -3.33 5.43
C PHE A 118 -5.38 -1.84 5.07
N ALA A 119 -4.19 -1.34 4.78
CA ALA A 119 -3.93 -0.13 4.03
C ALA A 119 -2.87 -0.45 2.99
N MET A 120 -3.16 -0.26 1.71
CA MET A 120 -2.25 -0.63 0.62
C MET A 120 -2.16 0.44 -0.46
N VAL A 121 -1.01 0.47 -1.14
CA VAL A 121 -0.78 1.28 -2.34
C VAL A 121 -0.21 0.36 -3.42
N ILE A 122 -0.73 0.50 -4.63
CA ILE A 122 -0.30 -0.24 -5.82
C ILE A 122 0.06 0.76 -6.91
N TYR A 123 1.13 0.48 -7.65
CA TYR A 123 1.40 1.14 -8.92
C TYR A 123 1.38 0.09 -10.04
N ASP A 124 0.61 0.36 -11.08
CA ASP A 124 0.51 -0.44 -12.30
C ASP A 124 1.19 0.33 -13.43
N ALA A 125 2.43 -0.02 -13.74
CA ALA A 125 3.23 0.68 -14.76
C ALA A 125 2.67 0.49 -16.17
N LYS A 126 1.96 -0.62 -16.43
CA LYS A 126 1.33 -0.85 -17.75
C LYS A 126 0.18 0.13 -18.01
N LYS A 127 -0.53 0.52 -16.96
CA LYS A 127 -1.65 1.47 -17.03
C LYS A 127 -1.22 2.89 -16.66
N ASP A 128 -0.01 3.06 -16.14
CA ASP A 128 0.50 4.30 -15.54
C ASP A 128 -0.45 4.84 -14.45
N LYS A 129 -0.86 3.95 -13.53
CA LYS A 129 -1.81 4.29 -12.48
C LYS A 129 -1.27 3.99 -11.10
N ILE A 130 -1.43 4.97 -10.20
CA ILE A 130 -1.32 4.76 -8.77
C ILE A 130 -2.71 4.50 -8.18
N LEU A 131 -2.81 3.42 -7.41
CA LEU A 131 -4.03 2.99 -6.74
C LEU A 131 -3.76 2.83 -5.26
N ALA A 132 -4.78 3.01 -4.45
CA ALA A 132 -4.69 2.77 -3.02
C ALA A 132 -6.01 2.26 -2.48
N ALA A 133 -6.00 1.51 -1.37
CA ALA A 133 -7.23 1.08 -0.73
C ALA A 133 -7.04 0.88 0.77
N ARG A 134 -8.15 1.06 1.51
CA ARG A 134 -8.19 0.90 2.96
C ARG A 134 -9.37 0.04 3.37
N ASP A 135 -9.17 -0.79 4.39
CA ASP A 135 -10.19 -1.69 4.92
C ASP A 135 -11.48 -0.95 5.34
N PRO A 136 -12.64 -1.64 5.33
CA PRO A 136 -13.93 -1.02 5.58
C PRO A 136 -14.09 -0.39 6.97
N MET A 137 -13.39 -0.90 7.98
CA MET A 137 -13.42 -0.36 9.34
C MET A 137 -12.36 0.72 9.57
N GLY A 138 -11.37 0.83 8.67
CA GLY A 138 -10.24 1.74 8.83
C GLY A 138 -9.30 1.32 9.98
N ILE A 139 -9.19 0.01 10.25
CA ILE A 139 -8.33 -0.53 11.32
C ILE A 139 -6.88 -0.15 11.07
N ARG A 140 -6.42 -0.32 9.81
CA ARG A 140 -5.08 0.11 9.45
C ARG A 140 -5.08 1.60 9.11
N PRO A 141 -4.22 2.39 9.76
CA PRO A 141 -4.15 3.82 9.50
C PRO A 141 -3.57 4.08 8.11
N MET A 142 -4.15 5.07 7.43
CA MET A 142 -3.68 5.57 6.14
C MET A 142 -4.08 7.03 5.98
N PHE A 143 -3.14 7.82 5.50
CA PHE A 143 -3.30 9.23 5.16
C PHE A 143 -2.85 9.46 3.73
N TYR A 144 -3.38 10.49 3.10
CA TYR A 144 -2.93 10.97 1.81
C TYR A 144 -2.73 12.47 1.83
N GLY A 145 -2.00 12.97 0.86
CA GLY A 145 -1.79 14.40 0.64
C GLY A 145 -1.26 14.62 -0.76
N TYR A 146 -1.07 15.87 -1.13
CA TYR A 146 -0.57 16.25 -2.44
C TYR A 146 0.82 16.88 -2.30
N HIS A 147 1.78 16.39 -3.08
CA HIS A 147 3.16 16.88 -3.06
C HIS A 147 3.20 18.39 -3.36
N LYS A 148 4.01 19.14 -2.59
CA LYS A 148 4.02 20.60 -2.61
C LYS A 148 4.41 21.22 -3.94
N GLU A 149 5.32 20.54 -4.69
CA GLU A 149 5.90 21.09 -5.92
C GLU A 149 5.06 20.77 -7.15
N ASP A 150 4.59 19.52 -7.30
CA ASP A 150 3.93 19.06 -8.54
C ASP A 150 2.48 18.59 -8.34
N GLY A 151 1.96 18.66 -7.10
CA GLY A 151 0.56 18.30 -6.79
C GLY A 151 0.25 16.80 -6.93
N LYS A 152 1.25 15.93 -7.10
CA LYS A 152 1.02 14.49 -7.20
C LYS A 152 0.66 13.89 -5.86
N ILE A 153 -0.18 12.85 -5.90
CA ILE A 153 -0.67 12.21 -4.68
C ILE A 153 0.42 11.43 -3.97
N CYS A 154 0.38 11.48 -2.63
CA CYS A 154 1.25 10.77 -1.73
C CYS A 154 0.43 10.04 -0.68
N PHE A 155 0.94 8.90 -0.18
CA PHE A 155 0.28 8.09 0.83
C PHE A 155 1.24 7.72 1.96
N ALA A 156 0.75 7.68 3.19
CA ALA A 156 1.54 7.23 4.33
C ALA A 156 0.67 6.53 5.38
N SER A 157 1.27 5.63 6.14
CA SER A 157 0.64 5.03 7.32
C SER A 157 0.37 6.06 8.43
N GLU A 158 1.14 7.15 8.46
CA GLU A 158 0.99 8.22 9.47
C GLU A 158 1.12 9.61 8.85
N ALA A 159 0.24 10.52 9.27
CA ALA A 159 0.19 11.89 8.73
C ALA A 159 1.52 12.64 8.87
N LYS A 160 2.27 12.42 9.96
CA LYS A 160 3.55 13.10 10.19
C LYS A 160 4.60 12.84 9.13
N GLY A 161 4.56 11.66 8.47
CA GLY A 161 5.44 11.35 7.33
C GLY A 161 5.12 12.20 6.08
N LEU A 162 3.92 12.77 5.99
CA LEU A 162 3.52 13.62 4.87
C LEU A 162 3.80 15.12 5.13
N PHE A 163 3.92 15.57 6.38
CA PHE A 163 4.06 16.99 6.70
C PHE A 163 5.22 17.70 5.97
N PRO A 164 6.42 17.12 5.86
CA PRO A 164 7.51 17.78 5.13
C PRO A 164 7.30 17.81 3.63
N LEU A 165 6.48 16.90 3.07
CA LEU A 165 6.35 16.62 1.64
C LEU A 165 5.09 17.20 1.01
N CYS A 166 4.00 17.23 1.76
CA CYS A 166 2.66 17.47 1.22
C CYS A 166 1.96 18.67 1.85
N GLN A 167 0.99 19.17 1.12
CA GLN A 167 -0.08 20.02 1.60
C GLN A 167 -1.42 19.26 1.59
N GLU A 168 -2.44 19.77 2.28
CA GLU A 168 -3.79 19.20 2.31
C GLU A 168 -3.81 17.72 2.75
N ILE A 169 -3.16 17.43 3.88
CA ILE A 169 -3.07 16.07 4.40
C ILE A 169 -4.40 15.66 5.03
N MET A 170 -4.96 14.55 4.57
CA MET A 170 -6.25 14.04 4.97
C MET A 170 -6.17 12.54 5.34
N PRO A 171 -7.02 12.04 6.25
CA PRO A 171 -7.19 10.61 6.44
C PRO A 171 -7.80 9.96 5.19
N PHE A 172 -7.27 8.82 4.78
CA PHE A 172 -7.86 8.04 3.70
C PHE A 172 -9.19 7.43 4.17
N PRO A 173 -10.29 7.60 3.43
CA PRO A 173 -11.61 7.15 3.89
C PRO A 173 -11.67 5.61 3.98
N PRO A 174 -12.18 5.04 5.09
CA PRO A 174 -12.41 3.61 5.23
C PRO A 174 -13.36 3.07 4.15
N GLY A 175 -13.19 1.81 3.75
CA GLY A 175 -14.06 1.18 2.76
C GLY A 175 -13.99 1.77 1.35
N HIS A 176 -12.93 2.51 1.06
CA HIS A 176 -12.72 3.13 -0.25
C HIS A 176 -11.43 2.63 -0.91
N TYR A 177 -11.43 2.69 -2.23
CA TYR A 177 -10.21 2.67 -3.02
C TYR A 177 -10.06 3.97 -3.81
N TYR A 178 -8.81 4.32 -4.10
CA TYR A 178 -8.43 5.47 -4.92
C TYR A 178 -7.98 4.97 -6.30
N GLU A 179 -8.53 5.57 -7.35
CA GLU A 179 -8.15 5.37 -8.75
C GLU A 179 -8.45 6.65 -9.54
N ASP A 180 -7.50 7.09 -10.37
CA ASP A 180 -7.68 8.21 -11.31
C ASP A 180 -8.22 9.50 -10.65
N GLY A 181 -7.69 9.87 -9.50
CA GLY A 181 -8.09 11.08 -8.77
C GLY A 181 -9.39 10.95 -7.98
N LYS A 182 -10.00 9.76 -7.92
CA LYS A 182 -11.29 9.55 -7.27
C LYS A 182 -11.19 8.56 -6.12
N PHE A 183 -11.90 8.86 -5.04
CA PHE A 183 -12.16 7.91 -3.95
C PHE A 183 -13.50 7.23 -4.21
N ILE A 184 -13.48 5.91 -4.38
CA ILE A 184 -14.64 5.10 -4.72
C ILE A 184 -14.95 4.17 -3.57
N CYS A 185 -16.18 4.26 -3.03
CA CYS A 185 -16.64 3.40 -1.95
C CYS A 185 -16.93 1.99 -2.48
N TYR A 186 -16.25 0.98 -1.93
CA TYR A 186 -16.49 -0.43 -2.25
C TYR A 186 -17.26 -1.16 -1.13
N ASN A 187 -17.22 -0.62 0.10
CA ASN A 187 -17.94 -1.17 1.25
C ASN A 187 -18.25 -0.06 2.25
N ASP A 188 -19.54 0.24 2.43
CA ASP A 188 -20.03 1.23 3.40
C ASP A 188 -20.70 0.52 4.58
N LEU A 189 -19.99 0.42 5.70
CA LEU A 189 -20.50 -0.21 6.92
C LEU A 189 -21.58 0.61 7.61
N SER A 190 -21.72 1.91 7.30
CA SER A 190 -22.78 2.78 7.83
C SER A 190 -24.12 2.54 7.13
N ASN A 191 -24.10 1.92 5.95
CA ASN A 191 -25.28 1.60 5.17
C ASN A 191 -25.18 0.18 4.58
N PRO A 192 -25.23 -0.86 5.43
CA PRO A 192 -25.14 -2.24 4.97
C PRO A 192 -26.34 -2.59 4.10
N LYS A 193 -26.05 -3.06 2.88
CA LYS A 193 -27.09 -3.54 1.94
C LYS A 193 -27.45 -4.98 2.22
#